data_3df9cf7fc34b5c5fc2413b820dc6a3d3
#
_entry.id   3df9cf7fc34b5c5fc2413b820dc6a3d3
#
_cell.length_a   1.000
_cell.length_b   1.000
_cell.length_c   1.000
_cell.angle_alpha   90.00
_cell.angle_beta   90.00
_cell.angle_gamma   90.00
#
_symmetry.space_group_name_H-M   'P 1'
#
loop_
_entity.id
_entity.type
_entity.pdbx_description
1 polymer ?
#
loop_
_entity_poly.entity_id
_entity_poly.type
_entity_poly.pdbx_seq_one_letter_code
_entity_poly.pdbx_strand_id
1 'polypeptide(L)'
;MLTTTTAVPQQAAASRRVKDAPTRWAHWWMAGSFAVAYITGDSETWRIVHVISGYIMLMALGFRVLWALFGPASAGVRMWWQRAKATKQSLLGLVKPSNWQLRSITNTTIGLSIVAFLGLLPFLGLTGYFTWQEWFGDSIKELHELFGNVLLALAIAHVV
;
A
#
# COMPACT_ATOMS: atom_id res chain seq x y z
N MET A 1 -54.72 -27.38 19.33
CA MET A 1 -53.88 -26.18 19.61
C MET A 1 -52.51 -26.41 19.03
N LEU A 2 -52.27 -25.90 17.82
CA LEU A 2 -50.98 -26.04 17.14
C LEU A 2 -50.20 -24.75 17.40
N THR A 3 -49.17 -24.82 18.25
CA THR A 3 -48.23 -23.74 18.50
C THR A 3 -47.24 -23.62 17.36
N THR A 4 -47.44 -22.68 16.48
CA THR A 4 -46.51 -22.31 15.40
C THR A 4 -45.33 -21.58 16.00
N THR A 5 -44.23 -22.26 16.22
CA THR A 5 -42.94 -21.63 16.60
C THR A 5 -42.38 -20.90 15.40
N THR A 6 -42.56 -19.59 15.34
CA THR A 6 -41.89 -18.71 14.39
C THR A 6 -40.41 -18.66 14.71
N ALA A 7 -39.58 -19.36 13.89
CA ALA A 7 -38.13 -19.24 13.94
C ALA A 7 -37.74 -17.80 13.56
N VAL A 8 -37.17 -17.07 14.51
CA VAL A 8 -36.59 -15.76 14.28
C VAL A 8 -35.36 -15.98 13.35
N PRO A 9 -35.29 -15.27 12.20
CA PRO A 9 -34.09 -15.39 11.34
C PRO A 9 -32.87 -14.93 12.13
N GLN A 10 -31.94 -15.86 12.40
CA GLN A 10 -30.63 -15.51 12.93
C GLN A 10 -29.94 -14.60 11.90
N GLN A 11 -29.95 -13.31 12.13
CA GLN A 11 -29.15 -12.35 11.37
C GLN A 11 -27.71 -12.85 11.42
N ALA A 12 -27.21 -13.35 10.27
CA ALA A 12 -25.82 -13.73 10.10
C ALA A 12 -24.96 -12.56 10.57
N ALA A 13 -24.30 -12.72 11.70
CA ALA A 13 -23.39 -11.73 12.26
C ALA A 13 -22.43 -11.32 11.17
N ALA A 14 -22.54 -10.07 10.71
CA ALA A 14 -21.68 -9.51 9.68
C ALA A 14 -20.24 -9.77 10.11
N SER A 15 -19.53 -10.67 9.46
CA SER A 15 -18.16 -11.04 9.79
C SER A 15 -17.32 -9.77 9.72
N ARG A 16 -17.01 -9.21 10.89
CA ARG A 16 -16.16 -8.04 11.05
C ARG A 16 -14.83 -8.42 10.40
N ARG A 17 -14.50 -7.83 9.25
CA ARG A 17 -13.24 -8.08 8.55
C ARG A 17 -12.10 -7.64 9.44
N VAL A 18 -11.61 -8.54 10.26
CA VAL A 18 -10.41 -8.33 11.07
C VAL A 18 -9.23 -8.31 10.11
N LYS A 19 -8.59 -7.16 9.97
CA LYS A 19 -7.32 -7.08 9.25
C LYS A 19 -6.32 -7.95 10.02
N ASP A 20 -5.78 -8.96 9.37
CA ASP A 20 -4.83 -9.88 9.98
C ASP A 20 -3.58 -9.16 10.50
N ALA A 21 -3.08 -9.58 11.65
CA ALA A 21 -1.93 -8.96 12.32
C ALA A 21 -0.69 -8.87 11.42
N PRO A 22 -0.29 -9.90 10.64
CA PRO A 22 0.86 -9.83 9.75
C PRO A 22 0.79 -8.70 8.73
N THR A 23 -0.40 -8.45 8.13
CA THR A 23 -0.60 -7.33 7.18
C THR A 23 -0.39 -5.98 7.85
N ARG A 24 -0.84 -5.83 9.11
CA ARG A 24 -0.65 -4.58 9.86
C ARG A 24 0.82 -4.35 10.22
N TRP A 25 1.51 -5.39 10.69
CA TRP A 25 2.94 -5.32 11.01
C TRP A 25 3.78 -4.96 9.77
N ALA A 26 3.58 -5.64 8.65
CA ALA A 26 4.28 -5.32 7.41
C ALA A 26 4.05 -3.86 6.98
N HIS A 27 2.82 -3.35 7.13
CA HIS A 27 2.52 -1.96 6.81
C HIS A 27 3.29 -0.97 7.69
N TRP A 28 3.32 -1.18 9.00
CA TRP A 28 4.06 -0.30 9.91
C TRP A 28 5.57 -0.35 9.68
N TRP A 29 6.13 -1.52 9.38
CA TRP A 29 7.52 -1.64 9.00
C TRP A 29 7.84 -0.90 7.70
N MET A 30 7.00 -1.03 6.66
CA MET A 30 7.16 -0.26 5.42
C MET A 30 7.08 1.24 5.67
N ALA A 31 6.07 1.70 6.41
CA ALA A 31 5.87 3.12 6.68
C ALA A 31 7.02 3.72 7.52
N GLY A 32 7.41 3.04 8.60
CA GLY A 32 8.51 3.50 9.46
C GLY A 32 9.85 3.51 8.76
N SER A 33 10.19 2.45 8.03
CA SER A 33 11.45 2.39 7.28
C SER A 33 11.49 3.39 6.13
N PHE A 34 10.36 3.63 5.45
CA PHE A 34 10.27 4.69 4.43
C PHE A 34 10.53 6.08 5.04
N ALA A 35 9.90 6.40 6.18
CA ALA A 35 10.10 7.67 6.85
C ALA A 35 11.57 7.88 7.26
N VAL A 36 12.21 6.86 7.85
CA VAL A 36 13.65 6.92 8.20
C VAL A 36 14.50 7.07 6.96
N ALA A 37 14.27 6.29 5.91
CA ALA A 37 15.01 6.39 4.65
C ALA A 37 14.86 7.79 4.04
N TYR A 38 13.64 8.34 3.99
CA TYR A 38 13.40 9.65 3.42
C TYR A 38 14.15 10.77 4.18
N ILE A 39 14.08 10.78 5.52
CA ILE A 39 14.74 11.79 6.36
C ILE A 39 16.27 11.71 6.26
N THR A 40 16.81 10.52 6.03
CA THR A 40 18.27 10.29 5.97
C THR A 40 18.84 10.33 4.55
N GLY A 41 18.00 10.51 3.53
CA GLY A 41 18.39 10.40 2.11
C GLY A 41 19.46 11.40 1.66
N ASP A 42 19.39 12.63 2.14
CA ASP A 42 20.31 13.73 1.75
C ASP A 42 21.58 13.80 2.61
N SER A 43 21.74 12.91 3.58
CA SER A 43 22.83 12.99 4.56
C SER A 43 23.89 11.95 4.29
N GLU A 44 25.09 12.39 3.96
CA GLU A 44 26.27 11.50 3.82
C GLU A 44 26.57 10.77 5.13
N THR A 45 26.40 11.43 6.28
CA THR A 45 26.63 10.81 7.60
C THR A 45 25.66 9.68 7.88
N TRP A 46 24.41 9.77 7.39
CA TRP A 46 23.37 8.79 7.63
C TRP A 46 23.11 7.88 6.42
N ARG A 47 23.99 7.91 5.40
CA ARG A 47 23.87 7.11 4.18
C ARG A 47 23.64 5.62 4.44
N ILE A 48 24.35 5.04 5.41
CA ILE A 48 24.19 3.64 5.81
C ILE A 48 22.78 3.38 6.37
N VAL A 49 22.26 4.30 7.20
CA VAL A 49 20.90 4.19 7.77
C VAL A 49 19.85 4.27 6.68
N HIS A 50 20.02 5.16 5.70
CA HIS A 50 19.16 5.24 4.51
C HIS A 50 19.10 3.90 3.78
N VAL A 51 20.26 3.32 3.45
CA VAL A 51 20.37 2.05 2.71
C VAL A 51 19.73 0.90 3.49
N ILE A 52 20.04 0.76 4.79
CA ILE A 52 19.47 -0.29 5.64
C ILE A 52 17.95 -0.15 5.71
N SER A 53 17.45 1.07 5.90
CA SER A 53 16.01 1.35 5.94
C SER A 53 15.31 1.01 4.62
N GLY A 54 15.95 1.29 3.48
CA GLY A 54 15.49 0.88 2.16
C GLY A 54 15.36 -0.64 2.02
N TYR A 55 16.36 -1.40 2.48
CA TYR A 55 16.29 -2.87 2.48
C TYR A 55 15.21 -3.41 3.41
N ILE A 56 15.03 -2.85 4.61
CA ILE A 56 13.96 -3.23 5.54
C ILE A 56 12.60 -3.00 4.87
N MET A 57 12.41 -1.87 4.20
CA MET A 57 11.20 -1.56 3.46
C MET A 57 10.92 -2.60 2.35
N LEU A 58 11.93 -2.96 1.56
CA LEU A 58 11.80 -3.98 0.52
C LEU A 58 11.52 -5.37 1.08
N MET A 59 12.14 -5.75 2.20
CA MET A 59 11.85 -7.00 2.90
C MET A 59 10.42 -7.05 3.41
N ALA A 60 9.91 -5.96 3.99
CA ALA A 60 8.54 -5.87 4.44
C ALA A 60 7.54 -5.93 3.27
N LEU A 61 7.87 -5.33 2.12
CA LEU A 61 7.11 -5.46 0.88
C LEU A 61 7.12 -6.90 0.38
N GLY A 62 8.29 -7.54 0.31
CA GLY A 62 8.44 -8.94 -0.10
C GLY A 62 7.61 -9.87 0.80
N PHE A 63 7.71 -9.70 2.13
CA PHE A 63 6.86 -10.42 3.07
C PHE A 63 5.37 -10.20 2.81
N ARG A 64 4.96 -8.96 2.53
CA ARG A 64 3.56 -8.61 2.23
C ARG A 64 3.06 -9.27 0.94
N VAL A 65 3.91 -9.37 -0.08
CA VAL A 65 3.61 -10.07 -1.34
C VAL A 65 3.50 -11.57 -1.10
N LEU A 66 4.46 -12.18 -0.41
CA LEU A 66 4.42 -13.60 -0.06
C LEU A 66 3.18 -13.94 0.79
N TRP A 67 2.85 -13.09 1.76
CA TRP A 67 1.63 -13.26 2.56
C TRP A 67 0.36 -13.15 1.72
N ALA A 68 0.37 -12.35 0.66
CA ALA A 68 -0.76 -12.30 -0.29
C ALA A 68 -0.87 -13.55 -1.16
N LEU A 69 0.24 -14.22 -1.47
CA LEU A 69 0.24 -15.45 -2.28
C LEU A 69 -0.13 -16.68 -1.46
N PHE A 70 0.39 -16.82 -0.24
CA PHE A 70 0.30 -18.03 0.58
C PHE A 70 -0.57 -17.86 1.83
N GLY A 71 -0.96 -16.64 2.17
CA GLY A 71 -1.75 -16.32 3.35
C GLY A 71 -3.26 -16.58 3.16
N PRO A 72 -4.05 -16.26 4.19
CA PRO A 72 -5.49 -16.49 4.17
C PRO A 72 -6.18 -15.66 3.06
N ALA A 73 -7.32 -16.14 2.58
CA ALA A 73 -8.08 -15.50 1.50
C ALA A 73 -8.45 -14.02 1.78
N SER A 74 -8.52 -13.63 3.06
CA SER A 74 -8.75 -12.25 3.51
C SER A 74 -7.58 -11.29 3.22
N ALA A 75 -6.36 -11.81 3.04
CA ALA A 75 -5.14 -11.06 2.74
C ALA A 75 -4.63 -11.30 1.31
N GLY A 76 -5.28 -12.21 0.57
CA GLY A 76 -4.78 -12.76 -0.69
C GLY A 76 -4.86 -11.83 -1.91
N VAL A 77 -4.15 -12.24 -2.97
CA VAL A 77 -4.10 -11.56 -4.29
C VAL A 77 -5.49 -11.29 -4.87
N ARG A 78 -6.44 -12.20 -4.64
CA ARG A 78 -7.84 -12.02 -5.09
C ARG A 78 -8.45 -10.72 -4.52
N MET A 79 -8.16 -10.40 -3.26
CA MET A 79 -8.64 -9.16 -2.63
C MET A 79 -7.96 -7.93 -3.25
N TRP A 80 -6.67 -7.99 -3.59
CA TRP A 80 -5.96 -6.92 -4.29
C TRP A 80 -6.58 -6.66 -5.66
N TRP A 81 -6.86 -7.71 -6.41
CA TRP A 81 -7.52 -7.62 -7.71
C TRP A 81 -8.93 -7.01 -7.62
N GLN A 82 -9.71 -7.43 -6.62
CA GLN A 82 -11.03 -6.85 -6.38
C GLN A 82 -10.94 -5.35 -6.02
N ARG A 83 -9.96 -4.96 -5.22
CA ARG A 83 -9.72 -3.54 -4.88
C ARG A 83 -9.30 -2.74 -6.11
N ALA A 84 -8.39 -3.25 -6.91
CA ALA A 84 -7.96 -2.59 -8.13
C ALA A 84 -9.13 -2.38 -9.11
N LYS A 85 -9.98 -3.40 -9.29
CA LYS A 85 -11.21 -3.27 -10.09
C LYS A 85 -12.20 -2.25 -9.50
N ALA A 86 -12.41 -2.27 -8.19
CA ALA A 86 -13.29 -1.32 -7.52
C ALA A 86 -12.76 0.11 -7.65
N THR A 87 -11.45 0.32 -7.53
CA THR A 87 -10.79 1.62 -7.73
C THR A 87 -10.99 2.11 -9.16
N LYS A 88 -10.80 1.24 -10.16
CA LYS A 88 -11.06 1.59 -11.57
C LYS A 88 -12.53 2.00 -11.79
N GLN A 89 -13.48 1.26 -11.24
CA GLN A 89 -14.91 1.59 -11.35
C GLN A 89 -15.25 2.91 -10.65
N SER A 90 -14.64 3.17 -9.48
CA SER A 90 -14.82 4.44 -8.76
C SER A 90 -14.23 5.62 -9.53
N LEU A 91 -13.06 5.48 -10.15
CA LEU A 91 -12.46 6.49 -11.02
C LEU A 91 -13.36 6.82 -12.20
N LEU A 92 -13.90 5.80 -12.87
CA LEU A 92 -14.85 6.00 -13.97
C LEU A 92 -16.16 6.66 -13.50
N GLY A 93 -16.59 6.39 -12.27
CA GLY A 93 -17.75 7.02 -11.63
C GLY A 93 -17.53 8.49 -11.28
N LEU A 94 -16.31 8.91 -10.95
CA LEU A 94 -15.96 10.30 -10.64
C LEU A 94 -16.01 11.22 -11.90
N VAL A 95 -15.96 10.64 -13.09
CA VAL A 95 -16.13 11.39 -14.34
C VAL A 95 -17.58 11.89 -14.51
N LYS A 96 -18.56 11.31 -13.78
CA LYS A 96 -19.95 11.77 -13.78
C LYS A 96 -20.21 12.72 -12.59
N PRO A 97 -20.55 14.01 -12.81
CA PRO A 97 -20.66 15.01 -11.75
C PRO A 97 -21.70 14.69 -10.66
N SER A 98 -22.70 13.85 -10.99
CA SER A 98 -23.79 13.49 -10.04
C SER A 98 -23.37 12.58 -8.89
N ASN A 99 -22.16 12.00 -8.93
CA ASN A 99 -21.70 10.97 -7.97
C ASN A 99 -20.58 11.44 -7.03
N TRP A 100 -20.35 12.73 -6.92
CA TRP A 100 -19.30 13.32 -6.07
C TRP A 100 -19.69 13.23 -4.58
N GLN A 101 -19.57 12.05 -4.02
CA GLN A 101 -19.68 11.83 -2.57
C GLN A 101 -18.26 11.76 -1.99
N LEU A 102 -17.99 12.51 -0.91
CA LEU A 102 -16.71 12.52 -0.20
C LEU A 102 -16.22 11.09 0.11
N ARG A 103 -17.11 10.20 0.51
CA ARG A 103 -16.80 8.79 0.79
C ARG A 103 -16.30 8.03 -0.45
N SER A 104 -16.80 8.35 -1.63
CA SER A 104 -16.35 7.76 -2.89
C SER A 104 -14.94 8.25 -3.25
N ILE A 105 -14.69 9.54 -3.08
CA ILE A 105 -13.38 10.16 -3.33
C ILE A 105 -12.33 9.53 -2.42
N THR A 106 -12.56 9.49 -1.10
CA THR A 106 -11.62 8.90 -0.12
C THR A 106 -11.32 7.42 -0.43
N ASN A 107 -12.34 6.61 -0.72
CA ASN A 107 -12.13 5.20 -1.04
C ASN A 107 -11.31 5.02 -2.33
N THR A 108 -11.52 5.88 -3.31
CA THR A 108 -10.77 5.87 -4.59
C THR A 108 -9.31 6.27 -4.36
N THR A 109 -9.06 7.33 -3.58
CA THR A 109 -7.71 7.79 -3.25
C THR A 109 -6.93 6.72 -2.51
N ILE A 110 -7.52 6.09 -1.48
CA ILE A 110 -6.90 4.97 -0.75
C ILE A 110 -6.62 3.79 -1.69
N GLY A 111 -7.55 3.42 -2.55
CA GLY A 111 -7.36 2.32 -3.50
C GLY A 111 -6.27 2.61 -4.52
N LEU A 112 -6.22 3.82 -5.06
CA LEU A 112 -5.21 4.26 -6.02
C LEU A 112 -3.82 4.31 -5.38
N SER A 113 -3.70 4.85 -4.16
CA SER A 113 -2.43 4.89 -3.45
C SER A 113 -1.86 3.50 -3.18
N ILE A 114 -2.69 2.52 -2.80
CA ILE A 114 -2.23 1.13 -2.61
C ILE A 114 -1.66 0.55 -3.91
N VAL A 115 -2.34 0.73 -5.04
CA VAL A 115 -1.86 0.26 -6.36
C VAL A 115 -0.57 0.97 -6.75
N ALA A 116 -0.50 2.29 -6.54
CA ALA A 116 0.68 3.09 -6.82
C ALA A 116 1.89 2.68 -5.96
N PHE A 117 1.70 2.45 -4.65
CA PHE A 117 2.76 1.96 -3.78
C PHE A 117 3.30 0.60 -4.23
N LEU A 118 2.42 -0.36 -4.55
CA LEU A 118 2.83 -1.67 -5.02
C LEU A 118 3.58 -1.62 -6.35
N GLY A 119 3.27 -0.66 -7.21
CA GLY A 119 3.98 -0.43 -8.46
C GLY A 119 5.32 0.29 -8.25
N LEU A 120 5.33 1.39 -7.50
CA LEU A 120 6.50 2.27 -7.39
C LEU A 120 7.58 1.78 -6.43
N LEU A 121 7.22 1.10 -5.33
CA LEU A 121 8.20 0.62 -4.35
C LEU A 121 9.27 -0.31 -4.92
N PRO A 122 8.97 -1.28 -5.81
CA PRO A 122 10.00 -2.09 -6.45
C PRO A 122 10.96 -1.25 -7.31
N PHE A 123 10.44 -0.26 -8.05
CA PHE A 123 11.28 0.63 -8.86
C PHE A 123 12.15 1.53 -8.00
N LEU A 124 11.61 2.06 -6.89
CA LEU A 124 12.40 2.82 -5.92
C LEU A 124 13.53 1.97 -5.34
N GLY A 125 13.25 0.74 -4.96
CA GLY A 125 14.27 -0.17 -4.45
C GLY A 125 15.32 -0.52 -5.49
N LEU A 126 14.92 -0.76 -6.74
CA LEU A 126 15.83 -1.08 -7.84
C LEU A 126 16.74 0.12 -8.18
N THR A 127 16.18 1.31 -8.30
CA THR A 127 16.96 2.53 -8.55
C THR A 127 17.89 2.84 -7.38
N GLY A 128 17.46 2.66 -6.13
CA GLY A 128 18.30 2.80 -4.95
C GLY A 128 19.48 1.81 -4.93
N TYR A 129 19.24 0.56 -5.32
CA TYR A 129 20.30 -0.42 -5.47
C TYR A 129 21.32 -0.01 -6.54
N PHE A 130 20.88 0.45 -7.70
CA PHE A 130 21.77 0.91 -8.76
C PHE A 130 22.55 2.18 -8.34
N THR A 131 21.93 3.09 -7.61
CA THR A 131 22.61 4.26 -7.04
C THR A 131 23.68 3.85 -6.04
N TRP A 132 23.41 2.85 -5.17
CA TRP A 132 24.38 2.32 -4.23
C TRP A 132 25.58 1.67 -4.90
N GLN A 133 25.35 0.99 -6.02
CA GLN A 133 26.40 0.34 -6.83
C GLN A 133 27.12 1.31 -7.79
N GLU A 134 26.74 2.60 -7.78
CA GLU A 134 27.27 3.63 -8.68
C GLU A 134 27.08 3.30 -10.17
N TRP A 135 26.07 2.47 -10.50
CA TRP A 135 25.73 2.14 -11.86
C TRP A 135 24.91 3.27 -12.49
N PHE A 136 25.18 3.57 -13.76
CA PHE A 136 24.45 4.57 -14.57
C PHE A 136 24.62 6.05 -14.13
N GLY A 137 25.55 6.36 -13.19
CA GLY A 137 25.87 7.73 -12.81
C GLY A 137 24.73 8.55 -12.22
N ASP A 138 24.74 9.86 -12.44
CA ASP A 138 23.80 10.81 -11.81
C ASP A 138 22.34 10.60 -12.24
N SER A 139 22.10 10.14 -13.47
CA SER A 139 20.75 9.95 -13.98
C SER A 139 19.90 8.98 -13.13
N ILE A 140 20.52 7.90 -12.62
CA ILE A 140 19.80 6.94 -11.77
C ILE A 140 19.53 7.51 -10.37
N LYS A 141 20.43 8.35 -9.87
CA LYS A 141 20.25 9.06 -8.61
C LYS A 141 19.06 10.01 -8.69
N GLU A 142 19.00 10.83 -9.75
CA GLU A 142 17.84 11.73 -9.99
C GLU A 142 16.54 10.96 -10.11
N LEU A 143 16.54 9.81 -10.76
CA LEU A 143 15.36 8.97 -10.89
C LEU A 143 14.94 8.37 -9.55
N HIS A 144 15.90 7.96 -8.71
CA HIS A 144 15.64 7.47 -7.36
C HIS A 144 15.02 8.56 -6.47
N GLU A 145 15.56 9.77 -6.50
CA GLU A 145 15.04 10.94 -5.79
C GLU A 145 13.62 11.29 -6.25
N LEU A 146 13.37 11.27 -7.58
CA LEU A 146 12.06 11.50 -8.15
C LEU A 146 11.03 10.48 -7.62
N PHE A 147 11.35 9.19 -7.63
CA PHE A 147 10.46 8.16 -7.09
C PHE A 147 10.24 8.30 -5.59
N GLY A 148 11.27 8.70 -4.82
CA GLY A 148 11.15 8.99 -3.40
C GLY A 148 10.16 10.13 -3.12
N ASN A 149 10.27 11.22 -3.87
CA ASN A 149 9.39 12.39 -3.74
C ASN A 149 7.94 12.07 -4.17
N VAL A 150 7.75 11.32 -5.24
CA VAL A 150 6.42 10.84 -5.66
C VAL A 150 5.80 9.95 -4.60
N LEU A 151 6.57 9.04 -4.01
CA LEU A 151 6.08 8.18 -2.93
C LEU A 151 5.73 8.96 -1.66
N LEU A 152 6.49 9.99 -1.32
CA LEU A 152 6.15 10.88 -0.21
C LEU A 152 4.81 11.58 -0.45
N ALA A 153 4.63 12.17 -1.65
CA ALA A 153 3.37 12.82 -2.00
C ALA A 153 2.17 11.85 -1.92
N LEU A 154 2.35 10.61 -2.40
CA LEU A 154 1.36 9.54 -2.29
C LEU A 154 1.11 9.13 -0.83
N ALA A 155 2.15 9.08 0.02
CA ALA A 155 2.01 8.76 1.43
C ALA A 155 1.19 9.83 2.17
N ILE A 156 1.45 11.10 1.90
CA ILE A 156 0.66 12.21 2.44
C ILE A 156 -0.80 12.10 1.98
N ALA A 157 -1.04 11.91 0.69
CA ALA A 157 -2.39 11.74 0.16
C ALA A 157 -3.11 10.47 0.67
N HIS A 158 -2.37 9.46 1.12
CA HIS A 158 -2.94 8.24 1.70
C HIS A 158 -3.39 8.43 3.16
N VAL A 159 -2.75 9.33 3.90
CA VAL A 159 -3.03 9.58 5.32
C VAL A 159 -4.11 10.66 5.51
N VAL A 160 -4.18 11.65 4.63
CA VAL A 160 -5.15 12.75 4.64
C VAL A 160 -6.49 12.31 4.04
#